data_43bfd0499cdf29769ccf6775e03f9d8d
#
_entry.id   43bfd0499cdf29769ccf6775e03f9d8d
#
_cell.length_a   1.000
_cell.length_b   1.000
_cell.length_c   1.000
_cell.angle_alpha   90.00
_cell.angle_beta   90.00
_cell.angle_gamma   90.00
#
_symmetry.space_group_name_H-M   'P 1'
#
loop_
_entity.id
_entity.type
_entity.pdbx_description
1 polymer ?
#
loop_
_entity_poly.entity_id
_entity_poly.type
_entity_poly.pdbx_seq_one_letter_code
_entity_poly.pdbx_strand_id
1 'polypeptide(L)'
;MKKRLLSLIMAVMMVVVLVVPAAAATTDTTSGGTVTVYVTYGMFTKGGYDTAKKAPAKQAYNSTGLPTSDNINGNFSKINGVEYSIKDIAAYSEGFRYVYGAPEDFTNYPNVVDAILTAFDMEYPNLTADIVCGWDSHTTPNGGYINSIPNGGEPVYNATTTTTLDGVNYNVYSGYGWNIAIGTSSSNISSIEHYGTEYTLTDGMIIVFDYSAYELYDAA
;
A
#
# COMPACT_ATOMS: atom_id res chain seq x y z
N MET A 1 24.54 -9.48 12.21
CA MET A 1 25.27 -9.63 10.95
C MET A 1 24.35 -9.58 9.71
N LYS A 2 23.13 -10.16 9.73
CA LYS A 2 22.20 -10.15 8.57
C LYS A 2 21.69 -8.75 8.16
N LYS A 3 21.46 -7.82 9.12
CA LYS A 3 20.96 -6.45 8.85
C LYS A 3 21.97 -5.57 8.08
N ARG A 4 23.27 -5.75 8.32
CA ARG A 4 24.32 -5.00 7.59
C ARG A 4 24.54 -5.50 6.16
N LEU A 5 24.16 -6.75 5.89
CA LEU A 5 24.28 -7.33 4.55
C LEU A 5 23.18 -6.78 3.61
N LEU A 6 21.98 -6.56 4.13
CA LEU A 6 20.86 -6.01 3.34
C LEU A 6 21.12 -4.56 2.93
N SER A 7 21.61 -3.73 3.88
CA SER A 7 22.02 -2.35 3.60
C SER A 7 23.18 -2.27 2.58
N LEU A 8 24.10 -3.25 2.62
CA LEU A 8 25.21 -3.31 1.68
C LEU A 8 24.73 -3.74 0.28
N ILE A 9 23.73 -4.64 0.21
CA ILE A 9 23.12 -5.08 -1.06
C ILE A 9 22.37 -3.93 -1.71
N MET A 10 21.60 -3.13 -0.95
CA MET A 10 20.93 -1.93 -1.47
C MET A 10 21.95 -0.87 -1.95
N ALA A 11 23.01 -0.63 -1.19
CA ALA A 11 24.07 0.31 -1.59
C ALA A 11 24.84 -0.17 -2.83
N VAL A 12 25.06 -1.48 -2.98
CA VAL A 12 25.72 -2.06 -4.15
C VAL A 12 24.79 -2.05 -5.38
N MET A 13 23.47 -2.26 -5.19
CA MET A 13 22.53 -2.13 -6.30
C MET A 13 22.40 -0.69 -6.80
N MET A 14 22.42 0.33 -5.92
CA MET A 14 22.48 1.73 -6.37
C MET A 14 23.72 2.05 -7.21
N VAL A 15 24.86 1.41 -6.93
CA VAL A 15 26.09 1.62 -7.70
C VAL A 15 26.10 0.84 -9.02
N VAL A 16 25.42 -0.32 -9.06
CA VAL A 16 25.33 -1.15 -10.29
C VAL A 16 24.34 -0.59 -11.29
N VAL A 17 23.26 0.07 -10.86
CA VAL A 17 22.28 0.74 -11.75
C VAL A 17 22.92 1.90 -12.52
N LEU A 18 24.01 2.48 -12.05
CA LEU A 18 24.75 3.54 -12.75
C LEU A 18 25.65 3.05 -13.91
N VAL A 19 25.78 1.74 -14.13
CA VAL A 19 26.74 1.17 -15.11
C VAL A 19 26.11 0.20 -16.11
N VAL A 20 24.81 -0.08 -16.05
CA VAL A 20 24.16 -0.94 -17.05
C VAL A 20 23.66 -0.09 -18.22
N PRO A 21 24.17 -0.29 -19.45
CA PRO A 21 23.63 0.41 -20.61
C PRO A 21 22.18 -0.05 -20.83
N ALA A 22 21.30 0.94 -20.94
CA ALA A 22 19.90 0.74 -21.24
C ALA A 22 19.72 -0.03 -22.57
N ALA A 23 19.36 -1.28 -22.45
CA ALA A 23 18.82 -2.05 -23.56
C ALA A 23 17.84 -3.06 -22.98
N ALA A 24 16.58 -2.66 -22.86
CA ALA A 24 15.44 -3.52 -23.11
C ALA A 24 14.14 -2.86 -22.63
N ALA A 25 13.14 -3.02 -23.44
CA ALA A 25 11.73 -2.67 -23.24
C ALA A 25 11.43 -1.17 -23.19
N THR A 26 11.26 -0.59 -24.34
CA THR A 26 10.52 0.65 -24.56
C THR A 26 9.04 0.43 -24.27
N THR A 27 8.65 0.36 -23.02
CA THR A 27 7.36 0.89 -22.63
C THR A 27 7.56 2.40 -22.54
N ASP A 28 6.76 3.13 -23.29
CA ASP A 28 6.82 4.58 -23.40
C ASP A 28 6.47 5.24 -22.05
N THR A 29 7.43 5.22 -21.10
CA THR A 29 7.33 5.84 -19.78
C THR A 29 7.64 7.34 -19.85
N THR A 30 7.39 7.96 -20.98
CA THR A 30 7.55 9.40 -21.22
C THR A 30 6.38 10.25 -20.69
N SER A 31 5.45 9.71 -19.91
CA SER A 31 4.50 10.56 -19.21
C SER A 31 5.21 11.19 -18.02
N GLY A 32 5.61 12.45 -18.15
CA GLY A 32 6.13 13.27 -17.06
C GLY A 32 5.04 13.64 -16.05
N GLY A 33 4.22 12.67 -15.66
CA GLY A 33 3.14 12.85 -14.71
C GLY A 33 3.58 12.71 -13.27
N THR A 34 2.72 13.13 -12.35
CA THR A 34 2.93 13.01 -10.91
C THR A 34 1.79 12.23 -10.25
N VAL A 35 2.09 11.64 -9.10
CA VAL A 35 1.08 11.10 -8.19
C VAL A 35 1.19 11.81 -6.84
N THR A 36 0.09 11.97 -6.14
CA THR A 36 0.04 12.59 -4.81
C THR A 36 -0.16 11.52 -3.76
N VAL A 37 0.71 11.45 -2.75
CA VAL A 37 0.64 10.42 -1.70
C VAL A 37 0.31 11.07 -0.35
N TYR A 38 -0.63 10.44 0.37
CA TYR A 38 -0.98 10.74 1.75
C TYR A 38 -0.76 9.50 2.61
N VAL A 39 -0.21 9.67 3.82
CA VAL A 39 -0.18 8.62 4.85
C VAL A 39 -1.07 9.05 5.99
N THR A 40 -2.15 8.30 6.24
CA THR A 40 -3.26 8.71 7.09
C THR A 40 -3.57 7.69 8.18
N TYR A 41 -4.52 8.06 9.04
CA TYR A 41 -5.02 7.24 10.11
C TYR A 41 -6.55 7.38 10.23
N GLY A 42 -7.25 6.24 10.24
CA GLY A 42 -8.69 6.20 10.53
C GLY A 42 -9.61 6.70 9.42
N MET A 43 -9.14 6.71 8.17
CA MET A 43 -9.92 7.14 6.99
C MET A 43 -10.85 6.06 6.43
N PHE A 44 -10.72 4.81 6.90
CA PHE A 44 -11.57 3.72 6.46
C PHE A 44 -12.59 3.35 7.53
N THR A 45 -13.78 2.94 7.10
CA THR A 45 -14.75 2.30 7.97
C THR A 45 -14.17 0.99 8.51
N LYS A 46 -14.57 0.61 9.71
CA LYS A 46 -14.12 -0.64 10.32
C LYS A 46 -14.58 -1.90 9.57
N GLY A 47 -15.66 -1.82 8.80
CA GLY A 47 -16.41 -2.97 8.32
C GLY A 47 -17.38 -3.46 9.41
N GLY A 48 -17.62 -4.75 9.49
CA GLY A 48 -18.48 -5.35 10.50
C GLY A 48 -19.66 -6.12 9.89
N TYR A 49 -20.74 -6.27 10.67
CA TYR A 49 -21.97 -6.93 10.21
C TYR A 49 -23.12 -5.92 10.10
N ASP A 50 -23.65 -5.75 8.90
CA ASP A 50 -24.84 -4.92 8.65
C ASP A 50 -26.11 -5.71 9.00
N THR A 51 -26.69 -5.42 10.16
CA THR A 51 -27.88 -6.10 10.66
C THR A 51 -29.13 -5.83 9.83
N ALA A 52 -29.17 -4.69 9.12
CA ALA A 52 -30.29 -4.36 8.25
C ALA A 52 -30.26 -5.17 6.94
N LYS A 53 -29.08 -5.37 6.40
CA LYS A 53 -28.84 -6.19 5.20
C LYS A 53 -28.63 -7.66 5.51
N LYS A 54 -28.42 -8.02 6.78
CA LYS A 54 -28.06 -9.37 7.24
C LYS A 54 -26.83 -9.93 6.52
N ALA A 55 -25.82 -9.11 6.37
CA ALA A 55 -24.61 -9.46 5.62
C ALA A 55 -23.38 -8.75 6.15
N PRO A 56 -22.18 -9.32 5.97
CA PRO A 56 -20.94 -8.62 6.23
C PRO A 56 -20.81 -7.32 5.44
N ALA A 57 -20.40 -6.25 6.09
CA ALA A 57 -20.07 -4.98 5.48
C ALA A 57 -18.55 -4.91 5.23
N LYS A 58 -18.16 -4.59 4.01
CA LYS A 58 -16.76 -4.40 3.67
C LYS A 58 -16.20 -3.12 4.30
N GLN A 59 -14.93 -3.15 4.64
CA GLN A 59 -14.17 -1.95 4.95
C GLN A 59 -14.13 -1.05 3.71
N ALA A 60 -14.33 0.25 3.88
CA ALA A 60 -14.38 1.19 2.78
C ALA A 60 -13.80 2.55 3.18
N TYR A 61 -13.21 3.26 2.23
CA TYR A 61 -12.79 4.64 2.41
C TYR A 61 -13.99 5.52 2.77
N ASN A 62 -13.90 6.23 3.89
CA ASN A 62 -15.02 6.92 4.52
C ASN A 62 -14.89 8.45 4.46
N SER A 63 -14.32 8.97 3.39
CA SER A 63 -14.22 10.41 3.19
C SER A 63 -14.81 10.83 1.86
N THR A 64 -15.36 12.04 1.84
CA THR A 64 -15.87 12.70 0.62
C THR A 64 -14.85 13.67 0.03
N GLY A 65 -13.60 13.64 0.50
CA GLY A 65 -12.57 14.58 0.08
C GLY A 65 -11.16 14.09 0.36
N LEU A 66 -10.21 15.00 0.19
CA LEU A 66 -8.81 14.77 0.55
C LEU A 66 -8.67 14.64 2.08
N PRO A 67 -7.63 13.92 2.55
CA PRO A 67 -7.28 13.91 3.96
C PRO A 67 -7.04 15.33 4.48
N THR A 68 -7.49 15.59 5.71
CA THR A 68 -7.25 16.84 6.44
C THR A 68 -6.11 16.63 7.44
N SER A 69 -5.64 17.71 8.07
CA SER A 69 -4.60 17.64 9.10
C SER A 69 -4.92 16.64 10.22
N ASP A 70 -6.20 16.48 10.54
CA ASP A 70 -6.66 15.58 11.62
C ASP A 70 -6.56 14.10 11.25
N ASN A 71 -6.46 13.80 9.96
CA ASN A 71 -6.35 12.43 9.43
C ASN A 71 -4.90 12.04 9.12
N ILE A 72 -3.96 12.99 9.11
CA ILE A 72 -2.57 12.68 8.80
C ILE A 72 -1.94 11.86 9.93
N ASN A 73 -1.28 10.78 9.55
CA ASN A 73 -0.51 10.01 10.51
C ASN A 73 0.68 10.85 11.01
N GLY A 74 0.65 11.24 12.29
CA GLY A 74 1.64 12.15 12.88
C GLY A 74 3.08 11.63 12.79
N ASN A 75 3.27 10.30 12.75
CA ASN A 75 4.58 9.68 12.61
C ASN A 75 5.14 9.85 11.18
N PHE A 76 4.26 10.08 10.19
CA PHE A 76 4.60 10.21 8.77
C PHE A 76 4.12 11.52 8.17
N SER A 77 4.10 12.58 8.96
CA SER A 77 3.57 13.91 8.57
C SER A 77 4.28 14.55 7.37
N LYS A 78 5.48 14.09 7.01
CA LYS A 78 6.17 14.53 5.79
C LYS A 78 5.50 14.03 4.51
N ILE A 79 4.75 12.91 4.58
CA ILE A 79 4.01 12.35 3.44
C ILE A 79 2.54 12.79 3.56
N ASN A 80 2.30 14.08 3.40
CA ASN A 80 0.99 14.69 3.51
C ASN A 80 0.65 15.45 2.22
N GLY A 81 0.13 14.76 1.23
CA GLY A 81 -0.18 15.35 -0.07
C GLY A 81 1.06 15.76 -0.85
N VAL A 82 2.11 14.97 -0.74
CA VAL A 82 3.37 15.20 -1.47
C VAL A 82 3.27 14.59 -2.85
N GLU A 83 3.69 15.36 -3.85
CA GLU A 83 3.74 14.91 -5.23
C GLU A 83 5.08 14.22 -5.54
N TYR A 84 4.99 13.06 -6.18
CA TYR A 84 6.14 12.30 -6.66
C TYR A 84 6.03 12.09 -8.17
N SER A 85 7.13 12.27 -8.87
CA SER A 85 7.22 12.01 -10.31
C SER A 85 7.09 10.51 -10.60
N ILE A 86 6.19 10.12 -11.51
CA ILE A 86 6.05 8.72 -11.95
C ILE A 86 7.37 8.20 -12.52
N LYS A 87 8.15 9.05 -13.18
CA LYS A 87 9.48 8.70 -13.70
C LYS A 87 10.45 8.35 -12.57
N ASP A 88 10.45 9.10 -11.47
CA ASP A 88 11.33 8.81 -10.34
C ASP A 88 10.89 7.53 -9.64
N ILE A 89 9.58 7.32 -9.45
CA ILE A 89 9.04 6.07 -8.92
C ILE A 89 9.48 4.89 -9.79
N ALA A 90 9.36 4.99 -11.11
CA ALA A 90 9.76 3.94 -12.04
C ALA A 90 11.25 3.56 -11.92
N ALA A 91 12.10 4.50 -11.55
CA ALA A 91 13.53 4.24 -11.36
C ALA A 91 13.82 3.33 -10.14
N TYR A 92 12.93 3.29 -9.16
CA TYR A 92 13.04 2.45 -7.95
C TYR A 92 12.26 1.14 -8.05
N SER A 93 11.24 1.06 -8.92
CA SER A 93 10.26 -0.02 -8.96
C SER A 93 10.87 -1.41 -9.11
N GLU A 94 11.91 -1.57 -9.93
CA GLU A 94 12.57 -2.86 -10.11
C GLU A 94 13.20 -3.36 -8.81
N GLY A 95 13.77 -2.45 -8.00
CA GLY A 95 14.31 -2.78 -6.68
C GLY A 95 13.20 -3.17 -5.70
N PHE A 96 12.08 -2.47 -5.71
CA PHE A 96 10.97 -2.73 -4.79
C PHE A 96 10.28 -4.07 -5.04
N ARG A 97 10.24 -4.58 -6.29
CA ARG A 97 9.68 -5.90 -6.55
C ARG A 97 10.31 -7.01 -5.70
N TYR A 98 11.61 -6.91 -5.40
CA TYR A 98 12.29 -7.86 -4.51
C TYR A 98 11.88 -7.66 -3.04
N VAL A 99 11.52 -6.45 -2.65
CA VAL A 99 11.07 -6.14 -1.28
C VAL A 99 9.72 -6.79 -0.99
N TYR A 100 8.76 -6.74 -1.95
CA TYR A 100 7.48 -7.42 -1.78
C TYR A 100 7.42 -8.83 -2.40
N GLY A 101 8.53 -9.33 -2.96
CA GLY A 101 8.65 -10.71 -3.40
C GLY A 101 7.90 -11.04 -4.68
N ALA A 102 7.78 -10.07 -5.61
CA ALA A 102 7.13 -10.30 -6.90
C ALA A 102 7.87 -11.38 -7.72
N PRO A 103 7.14 -12.19 -8.50
CA PRO A 103 7.72 -13.14 -9.45
C PRO A 103 8.60 -12.43 -10.49
N GLU A 104 9.54 -13.15 -11.09
CA GLU A 104 10.45 -12.59 -12.10
C GLU A 104 9.74 -12.07 -13.36
N ASP A 105 8.59 -12.67 -13.69
CA ASP A 105 7.75 -12.33 -14.84
C ASP A 105 6.71 -11.24 -14.55
N PHE A 106 6.67 -10.71 -13.32
CA PHE A 106 5.82 -9.58 -12.97
C PHE A 106 6.26 -8.31 -13.70
N THR A 107 5.34 -7.64 -14.37
CA THR A 107 5.63 -6.52 -15.28
C THR A 107 4.83 -5.25 -15.00
N ASN A 108 3.93 -5.24 -14.01
CA ASN A 108 3.11 -4.06 -13.71
C ASN A 108 3.89 -3.01 -12.89
N TYR A 109 4.73 -2.25 -13.55
CA TYR A 109 5.55 -1.17 -12.98
C TYR A 109 5.39 0.13 -13.77
N PRO A 110 5.52 1.30 -13.10
CA PRO A 110 5.40 1.50 -11.66
C PRO A 110 3.95 1.35 -11.21
N ASN A 111 3.74 0.87 -10.01
CA ASN A 111 2.42 0.64 -9.42
C ASN A 111 2.22 1.42 -8.10
N VAL A 112 1.04 1.29 -7.50
CA VAL A 112 0.67 2.03 -6.29
C VAL A 112 1.56 1.67 -5.09
N VAL A 113 1.97 0.39 -4.95
CA VAL A 113 2.90 0.00 -3.87
C VAL A 113 4.28 0.63 -4.08
N ASP A 114 4.76 0.70 -5.33
CA ASP A 114 6.02 1.37 -5.65
C ASP A 114 5.99 2.85 -5.28
N ALA A 115 4.87 3.54 -5.52
CA ALA A 115 4.71 4.95 -5.15
C ALA A 115 4.77 5.15 -3.62
N ILE A 116 4.09 4.27 -2.86
CA ILE A 116 4.11 4.33 -1.40
C ILE A 116 5.53 4.08 -0.88
N LEU A 117 6.22 3.03 -1.36
CA LEU A 117 7.58 2.71 -0.94
C LEU A 117 8.56 3.82 -1.31
N THR A 118 8.42 4.43 -2.51
CA THR A 118 9.23 5.59 -2.91
C THR A 118 9.02 6.77 -1.96
N ALA A 119 7.77 7.07 -1.58
CA ALA A 119 7.47 8.14 -0.65
C ALA A 119 8.16 7.92 0.71
N PHE A 120 8.15 6.68 1.23
CA PHE A 120 8.87 6.35 2.46
C PHE A 120 10.38 6.42 2.28
N ASP A 121 10.94 5.95 1.17
CA ASP A 121 12.38 5.99 0.92
C ASP A 121 12.90 7.44 0.84
N MET A 122 12.16 8.32 0.20
CA MET A 122 12.54 9.73 0.06
C MET A 122 12.40 10.52 1.37
N GLU A 123 11.31 10.32 2.11
CA GLU A 123 10.99 11.14 3.27
C GLU A 123 11.49 10.54 4.59
N TYR A 124 11.62 9.23 4.66
CA TYR A 124 12.01 8.47 5.84
C TYR A 124 12.99 7.33 5.51
N PRO A 125 14.16 7.62 4.91
CA PRO A 125 15.08 6.60 4.37
C PRO A 125 15.59 5.61 5.42
N ASN A 126 15.59 5.99 6.70
CA ASN A 126 16.00 5.10 7.79
C ASN A 126 14.95 4.03 8.13
N LEU A 127 13.70 4.20 7.67
CA LEU A 127 12.60 3.25 7.93
C LEU A 127 12.43 2.22 6.82
N THR A 128 12.84 2.54 5.59
CA THR A 128 12.55 1.71 4.41
C THR A 128 13.07 0.28 4.56
N ALA A 129 14.22 0.10 5.18
CA ALA A 129 14.81 -1.23 5.42
C ALA A 129 14.04 -2.09 6.44
N ASP A 130 13.18 -1.49 7.23
CA ASP A 130 12.39 -2.17 8.27
C ASP A 130 10.89 -2.30 7.87
N ILE A 131 10.49 -1.79 6.69
CA ILE A 131 9.16 -2.02 6.13
C ILE A 131 9.04 -3.50 5.74
N VAL A 132 7.97 -4.13 6.20
CA VAL A 132 7.67 -5.53 5.88
C VAL A 132 6.61 -5.57 4.79
N CYS A 133 6.98 -6.13 3.66
CA CYS A 133 6.09 -6.40 2.54
C CYS A 133 5.89 -7.89 2.35
N GLY A 134 4.88 -8.26 1.56
CA GLY A 134 4.61 -9.63 1.18
C GLY A 134 3.99 -9.72 -0.21
N TRP A 135 3.96 -10.93 -0.73
CA TRP A 135 3.34 -11.30 -1.98
C TRP A 135 2.35 -12.44 -1.76
N ASP A 136 1.11 -12.25 -2.18
CA ASP A 136 0.09 -13.29 -2.14
C ASP A 136 0.04 -14.04 -3.47
N SER A 137 0.51 -15.28 -3.46
CA SER A 137 0.50 -16.16 -4.62
C SER A 137 -0.80 -16.94 -4.78
N HIS A 138 -1.74 -16.84 -3.85
CA HIS A 138 -2.97 -17.63 -3.84
C HIS A 138 -4.13 -16.94 -4.56
N THR A 139 -4.00 -15.64 -4.79
CA THR A 139 -5.01 -14.84 -5.51
C THR A 139 -4.66 -14.75 -7.00
N THR A 140 -5.69 -14.53 -7.83
CA THR A 140 -5.50 -14.29 -9.26
C THR A 140 -6.21 -12.99 -9.61
N PRO A 141 -5.47 -11.96 -10.01
CA PRO A 141 -4.01 -11.89 -10.11
C PRO A 141 -3.33 -11.87 -8.74
N ASN A 142 -2.10 -12.37 -8.67
CA ASN A 142 -1.27 -12.32 -7.46
C ASN A 142 -0.84 -10.89 -7.17
N GLY A 143 -0.69 -10.54 -5.89
CA GLY A 143 -0.42 -9.15 -5.56
C GLY A 143 0.51 -8.91 -4.37
N GLY A 144 1.27 -7.83 -4.48
CA GLY A 144 2.12 -7.33 -3.43
C GLY A 144 1.38 -6.38 -2.49
N TYR A 145 1.73 -6.43 -1.22
CA TYR A 145 1.17 -5.59 -0.17
C TYR A 145 2.21 -5.18 0.86
N ILE A 146 1.93 -4.08 1.54
CA ILE A 146 2.70 -3.61 2.69
C ILE A 146 2.03 -4.14 3.95
N ASN A 147 2.73 -5.00 4.69
CA ASN A 147 2.20 -5.63 5.90
C ASN A 147 2.40 -4.74 7.14
N SER A 148 3.59 -4.18 7.31
CA SER A 148 3.87 -3.30 8.44
C SER A 148 4.92 -2.26 8.12
N ILE A 149 4.78 -1.10 8.77
CA ILE A 149 5.75 -0.01 8.75
C ILE A 149 6.12 0.30 10.20
N PRO A 150 7.41 0.33 10.55
CA PRO A 150 7.85 0.69 11.90
C PRO A 150 7.29 2.05 12.32
N ASN A 151 6.78 2.15 13.54
CA ASN A 151 6.14 3.35 14.10
C ASN A 151 4.87 3.82 13.37
N GLY A 152 4.33 2.99 12.47
CA GLY A 152 3.19 3.37 11.61
C GLY A 152 1.82 3.25 12.24
N GLY A 153 1.73 2.67 13.40
CA GLY A 153 0.51 2.40 14.12
C GLY A 153 0.67 1.09 14.89
N GLU A 154 1.09 1.20 16.11
CA GLU A 154 1.12 0.11 17.06
C GLU A 154 -0.02 0.32 18.09
N PRO A 155 -0.60 -0.76 18.59
CA PRO A 155 -0.26 -2.14 18.32
C PRO A 155 -1.14 -2.76 17.24
N VAL A 156 -0.54 -3.64 16.44
CA VAL A 156 -1.27 -4.57 15.59
C VAL A 156 -1.93 -5.59 16.51
N TYR A 157 -3.18 -5.33 16.88
CA TYR A 157 -3.97 -6.29 17.62
C TYR A 157 -4.87 -7.04 16.65
N ASN A 158 -4.57 -8.31 16.43
CA ASN A 158 -5.40 -9.19 15.62
C ASN A 158 -6.07 -10.20 16.54
N ALA A 159 -7.39 -10.20 16.57
CA ALA A 159 -8.19 -11.21 17.25
C ALA A 159 -9.01 -12.00 16.24
N THR A 160 -9.14 -13.29 16.48
CA THR A 160 -10.06 -14.15 15.76
C THR A 160 -11.07 -14.70 16.74
N THR A 161 -12.34 -14.51 16.44
CA THR A 161 -13.45 -15.06 17.22
C THR A 161 -14.44 -15.74 16.29
N THR A 162 -15.38 -16.50 16.85
CA THR A 162 -16.48 -17.08 16.07
C THR A 162 -17.80 -16.54 16.60
N THR A 163 -18.76 -16.32 15.70
CA THR A 163 -20.11 -15.89 16.07
C THR A 163 -21.14 -16.49 15.12
N THR A 164 -22.38 -16.59 15.57
CA THR A 164 -23.50 -16.99 14.71
C THR A 164 -24.46 -15.82 14.57
N LEU A 165 -24.67 -15.36 13.36
CA LEU A 165 -25.57 -14.25 13.03
C LEU A 165 -26.53 -14.70 11.93
N ASP A 166 -27.83 -14.48 12.14
CA ASP A 166 -28.89 -14.88 11.19
C ASP A 166 -28.82 -16.35 10.76
N GLY A 167 -28.32 -17.24 11.64
CA GLY A 167 -28.19 -18.67 11.37
C GLY A 167 -26.93 -19.09 10.58
N VAL A 168 -26.03 -18.15 10.28
CA VAL A 168 -24.75 -18.40 9.63
C VAL A 168 -23.62 -18.26 10.66
N ASN A 169 -22.68 -19.21 10.65
CA ASN A 169 -21.48 -19.13 11.46
C ASN A 169 -20.42 -18.29 10.72
N TYR A 170 -19.80 -17.37 11.44
CA TYR A 170 -18.74 -16.54 10.93
C TYR A 170 -17.46 -16.66 11.77
N ASN A 171 -16.32 -16.70 11.10
CA ASN A 171 -15.05 -16.34 11.67
C ASN A 171 -14.93 -14.81 11.60
N VAL A 172 -14.69 -14.18 12.74
CA VAL A 172 -14.57 -12.72 12.84
C VAL A 172 -13.12 -12.36 13.09
N TYR A 173 -12.54 -11.63 12.18
CA TYR A 173 -11.18 -11.11 12.27
C TYR A 173 -11.25 -9.63 12.57
N SER A 174 -10.63 -9.18 13.65
CA SER A 174 -10.59 -7.77 14.02
C SER A 174 -9.18 -7.34 14.38
N GLY A 175 -8.85 -6.10 14.09
CA GLY A 175 -7.52 -5.55 14.33
C GLY A 175 -7.32 -4.19 13.70
N TYR A 176 -6.07 -3.90 13.37
CA TYR A 176 -5.65 -2.73 12.63
C TYR A 176 -4.78 -3.16 11.46
N GLY A 177 -4.88 -2.45 10.34
CA GLY A 177 -4.11 -2.76 9.14
C GLY A 177 -3.99 -1.57 8.20
N TRP A 178 -3.09 -1.70 7.25
CA TRP A 178 -2.88 -0.74 6.19
C TRP A 178 -3.87 -0.98 5.05
N ASN A 179 -4.47 0.11 4.60
CA ASN A 179 -5.47 0.13 3.53
C ASN A 179 -5.08 1.15 2.48
N ILE A 180 -5.52 0.95 1.27
CA ILE A 180 -5.24 1.86 0.16
C ILE A 180 -6.56 2.33 -0.45
N ALA A 181 -6.63 3.64 -0.69
CA ALA A 181 -7.64 4.24 -1.56
C ALA A 181 -6.95 5.06 -2.64
N ILE A 182 -7.52 5.09 -3.82
CA ILE A 182 -7.01 5.83 -4.97
C ILE A 182 -8.11 6.64 -5.65
N GLY A 183 -7.72 7.71 -6.33
CA GLY A 183 -8.60 8.55 -7.12
C GLY A 183 -7.81 9.49 -8.03
N THR A 184 -8.50 10.32 -8.79
CA THR A 184 -7.91 11.37 -9.64
C THR A 184 -8.42 12.77 -9.27
N SER A 185 -9.30 12.84 -8.30
CA SER A 185 -9.81 14.08 -7.73
C SER A 185 -10.29 13.83 -6.30
N SER A 186 -10.46 14.89 -5.53
CA SER A 186 -10.97 14.81 -4.15
C SER A 186 -12.36 14.16 -4.05
N SER A 187 -13.14 14.16 -5.11
CA SER A 187 -14.52 13.63 -5.11
C SER A 187 -14.64 12.18 -5.54
N ASN A 188 -13.56 11.54 -6.02
CA ASN A 188 -13.61 10.17 -6.55
C ASN A 188 -12.60 9.22 -5.90
N ILE A 189 -12.07 9.56 -4.72
CA ILE A 189 -11.20 8.64 -3.97
C ILE A 189 -12.05 7.49 -3.44
N SER A 190 -11.62 6.27 -3.70
CA SER A 190 -12.29 5.04 -3.24
C SER A 190 -11.28 3.96 -2.88
N SER A 191 -11.71 3.04 -2.02
CA SER A 191 -10.92 1.85 -1.67
C SER A 191 -10.58 1.06 -2.92
N ILE A 192 -9.38 0.53 -2.99
CA ILE A 192 -9.04 -0.48 -3.99
C ILE A 192 -9.69 -1.83 -3.62
N GLU A 193 -10.04 -2.63 -4.62
CA GLU A 193 -10.65 -3.96 -4.41
C GLU A 193 -9.60 -5.08 -4.43
N HIS A 194 -8.40 -4.79 -4.93
CA HIS A 194 -7.31 -5.72 -5.15
C HIS A 194 -6.02 -5.19 -4.53
N TYR A 195 -4.90 -5.87 -4.75
CA TYR A 195 -3.59 -5.44 -4.26
C TYR A 195 -3.09 -4.18 -4.96
N GLY A 196 -2.38 -3.33 -4.22
CA GLY A 196 -1.86 -2.08 -4.76
C GLY A 196 -0.92 -2.25 -5.96
N THR A 197 -0.26 -3.41 -6.08
CA THR A 197 0.58 -3.76 -7.24
C THR A 197 -0.20 -4.00 -8.52
N GLU A 198 -1.52 -4.16 -8.47
CA GLU A 198 -2.37 -4.33 -9.65
C GLU A 198 -2.77 -3.00 -10.30
N TYR A 199 -2.55 -1.89 -9.61
CA TYR A 199 -2.91 -0.56 -10.07
C TYR A 199 -1.68 0.19 -10.60
N THR A 200 -1.59 0.30 -11.94
CA THR A 200 -0.56 1.09 -12.63
C THR A 200 -0.74 2.58 -12.33
N LEU A 201 0.33 3.31 -12.13
CA LEU A 201 0.28 4.74 -11.87
C LEU A 201 -0.16 5.53 -13.11
N THR A 202 -0.98 6.54 -12.89
CA THR A 202 -1.42 7.50 -13.91
C THR A 202 -1.24 8.93 -13.41
N ASP A 203 -1.04 9.87 -14.34
CA ASP A 203 -0.88 11.28 -14.00
C ASP A 203 -2.07 11.82 -13.22
N GLY A 204 -1.79 12.59 -12.18
CA GLY A 204 -2.80 13.15 -11.26
C GLY A 204 -3.42 12.13 -10.31
N MET A 205 -2.93 10.88 -10.24
CA MET A 205 -3.44 9.91 -9.28
C MET A 205 -3.18 10.36 -7.85
N ILE A 206 -4.20 10.27 -7.01
CA ILE A 206 -4.14 10.47 -5.57
C ILE A 206 -4.13 9.11 -4.90
N ILE A 207 -3.18 8.89 -4.01
CA ILE A 207 -3.01 7.65 -3.24
C ILE A 207 -3.14 8.00 -1.76
N VAL A 208 -4.08 7.38 -1.08
CA VAL A 208 -4.25 7.45 0.37
C VAL A 208 -3.88 6.11 0.96
N PHE A 209 -2.79 6.08 1.71
CA PHE A 209 -2.31 4.91 2.43
C PHE A 209 -2.64 5.07 3.91
N ASP A 210 -3.58 4.31 4.41
CA ASP A 210 -4.25 4.56 5.69
C ASP A 210 -4.12 3.39 6.66
N TYR A 211 -3.83 3.69 7.93
CA TYR A 211 -3.83 2.74 9.01
C TYR A 211 -5.14 2.81 9.79
N SER A 212 -6.02 1.82 9.61
CA SER A 212 -7.36 1.81 10.19
C SER A 212 -7.68 0.49 10.88
N ALA A 213 -8.61 0.59 11.83
CA ALA A 213 -9.26 -0.59 12.42
C ALA A 213 -10.05 -1.36 11.36
N TYR A 214 -10.05 -2.69 11.46
CA TYR A 214 -10.91 -3.54 10.65
C TYR A 214 -11.68 -4.56 11.47
N GLU A 215 -12.81 -5.01 10.92
CA GLU A 215 -13.59 -6.13 11.42
C GLU A 215 -14.20 -6.85 10.22
N LEU A 216 -13.70 -8.04 9.95
CA LEU A 216 -14.09 -8.85 8.78
C LEU A 216 -14.84 -10.08 9.24
N TYR A 217 -15.93 -10.40 8.54
CA TYR A 217 -16.74 -11.58 8.76
C TYR A 217 -16.60 -12.53 7.58
N ASP A 218 -16.07 -13.72 7.82
CA ASP A 218 -15.90 -14.77 6.84
C ASP A 218 -16.78 -15.95 7.21
N ALA A 219 -17.63 -16.41 6.29
CA ALA A 219 -18.52 -17.51 6.55
C ALA A 219 -17.69 -18.80 6.74
N ALA A 220 -17.94 -19.50 7.86
CA ALA A 220 -17.21 -20.69 8.27
C ALA A 220 -17.72 -21.97 7.56
#